data_785d7e80d05f36b573cea53284cf7692
#
_entry.id   785d7e80d05f36b573cea53284cf7692
#
_cell.length_a   1.000
_cell.length_b   1.000
_cell.length_c   1.000
_cell.angle_alpha   90.00
_cell.angle_beta   90.00
_cell.angle_gamma   90.00
#
_symmetry.space_group_name_H-M   'P 1'
#
loop_
_entity.id
_entity.type
_entity.pdbx_description
1 polymer ?
#
loop_
_entity_poly.entity_id
_entity_poly.type
_entity_poly.pdbx_seq_one_letter_code
_entity_poly.pdbx_strand_id
1 'polypeptide(L)'
;MKKLSLFVTALLLVFGLAACGDRGDDQLTEGENCEEATGVDACWNNEEEDFLVEDEAKVVLGVDSDDMGAALVQKWNSDFPDYEGMLEFRNYGSADGDNSGMQGMELQQGEGPDIALVIDGEVIGKEGSLLPLHTYFQDLGAEQTNESAFESINQLDYFYLPAFYDGMVFSWNETILDELGIDTTDSNGDNLPEAIDTWEKIFAITEGDEWAADDRPVIEVPGNDDTYNMYEMFPISLDEVWSAYSTLTAGGWQFFESGNLDEPGFDTDAFESGLEFIEDFSQTNMSVDETGTKKAADAMAWRWDAYLQGAYPMSLVGTWQNVDGAESSTGFDFRFSKMPTYNGEELHPLMKTKGFIINGFTEVPSASSKVLNWLYSKSTMETMIDSSAYLPALQDDATIFPDIDNVNKEEFALGMQNNHLEISGTLPNNADVAAMDVYYNLNLNDYFKEIWDGTMTPAESRTAIADDAATWLEENNQ
;
A
#
# COMPACT_ATOMS: atom_id res chain seq x y z
N MET A 1 -27.13 45.51 37.24
CA MET A 1 -26.99 44.15 36.79
C MET A 1 -25.99 44.14 35.67
N LYS A 2 -24.74 44.31 35.98
CA LYS A 2 -23.54 44.19 35.15
C LYS A 2 -22.49 43.66 36.13
N LYS A 3 -22.06 42.39 35.95
CA LYS A 3 -20.87 41.73 36.49
C LYS A 3 -21.10 40.23 36.59
N LEU A 4 -21.13 39.53 35.42
CA LEU A 4 -20.91 38.10 35.34
C LEU A 4 -20.52 37.74 33.88
N SER A 5 -19.38 38.19 33.42
CA SER A 5 -18.85 37.81 32.11
C SER A 5 -17.35 38.10 32.05
N LEU A 6 -16.60 37.54 32.99
CA LEU A 6 -15.12 37.69 32.97
C LEU A 6 -14.41 36.55 33.72
N PHE A 7 -14.96 35.32 33.67
CA PHE A 7 -14.30 34.17 34.34
C PHE A 7 -14.35 32.86 33.55
N VAL A 8 -14.69 32.90 32.25
CA VAL A 8 -14.72 31.69 31.40
C VAL A 8 -13.63 31.68 30.34
N THR A 9 -12.89 32.77 30.15
CA THR A 9 -11.86 32.86 29.10
C THR A 9 -10.41 32.59 29.60
N ALA A 10 -10.24 32.12 30.83
CA ALA A 10 -8.94 31.81 31.41
C ALA A 10 -8.71 30.33 31.74
N LEU A 11 -9.58 29.42 31.27
CA LEU A 11 -9.47 27.99 31.54
C LEU A 11 -9.26 27.13 30.26
N LEU A 12 -9.07 27.75 29.12
CA LEU A 12 -8.80 27.06 27.85
C LEU A 12 -7.36 27.27 27.32
N LEU A 13 -6.47 27.78 28.15
CA LEU A 13 -5.05 28.00 27.79
C LEU A 13 -4.08 27.22 28.68
N VAL A 14 -4.54 26.16 29.36
CA VAL A 14 -3.68 25.33 30.24
C VAL A 14 -3.68 23.84 29.83
N PHE A 15 -4.35 23.46 28.77
CA PHE A 15 -4.29 22.08 28.24
C PHE A 15 -3.38 21.90 27.02
N GLY A 16 -2.64 22.93 26.62
CA GLY A 16 -1.69 22.88 25.50
C GLY A 16 -0.22 22.70 25.91
N LEU A 17 0.09 22.38 27.16
CA LEU A 17 1.48 22.26 27.65
C LEU A 17 1.69 21.06 28.59
N ALA A 18 0.90 20.02 28.50
CA ALA A 18 1.03 18.82 29.33
C ALA A 18 1.29 17.55 28.51
N ALA A 19 1.77 17.67 27.27
CA ALA A 19 2.32 16.53 26.50
C ALA A 19 3.84 16.45 26.57
N CYS A 20 4.52 17.36 27.29
CA CYS A 20 5.86 17.11 27.81
C CYS A 20 5.68 16.38 29.15
N GLY A 21 5.33 15.09 29.11
CA GLY A 21 5.56 14.20 30.25
C GLY A 21 7.04 14.29 30.60
N ASP A 22 7.31 14.39 31.91
CA ASP A 22 8.63 14.22 32.49
C ASP A 22 9.19 12.88 32.00
N ARG A 23 9.78 12.87 30.78
CA ARG A 23 10.50 11.73 30.23
C ARG A 23 11.75 11.66 31.11
N GLY A 24 11.88 10.54 31.79
CA GLY A 24 12.91 10.36 32.83
C GLY A 24 14.29 10.81 32.34
N ASP A 25 14.67 11.96 32.80
CA ASP A 25 15.98 12.63 32.61
C ASP A 25 17.17 11.82 33.16
N ASP A 26 16.97 10.56 33.57
CA ASP A 26 17.95 9.85 34.40
C ASP A 26 18.72 8.74 33.67
N GLN A 27 18.54 8.51 32.35
CA GLN A 27 19.09 7.30 31.71
C GLN A 27 20.29 7.51 30.78
N LEU A 28 20.49 8.68 30.21
CA LEU A 28 21.72 8.99 29.50
C LEU A 28 22.51 10.00 30.31
N THR A 29 23.61 9.58 30.88
CA THR A 29 24.46 10.44 31.74
C THR A 29 24.90 11.67 30.95
N GLU A 30 24.54 12.86 31.45
CA GLU A 30 25.10 14.12 30.98
C GLU A 30 26.63 14.00 30.90
N GLY A 31 27.17 14.10 29.69
CA GLY A 31 28.59 14.35 29.49
C GLY A 31 29.33 13.46 28.50
N GLU A 32 28.75 12.45 27.90
CA GLU A 32 29.45 11.64 26.89
C GLU A 32 28.72 11.71 25.53
N ASN A 33 29.10 12.69 24.71
CA ASN A 33 28.87 12.71 23.26
C ASN A 33 27.43 12.67 22.72
N CYS A 34 26.42 13.10 23.49
CA CYS A 34 25.13 13.42 22.88
C CYS A 34 25.20 14.79 22.22
N GLU A 35 25.14 14.88 20.91
CA GLU A 35 24.74 16.12 20.25
C GLU A 35 23.21 16.20 20.31
N GLU A 36 22.67 17.08 21.13
CA GLU A 36 21.28 17.46 21.11
C GLU A 36 20.98 18.11 19.75
N ALA A 37 20.46 17.33 18.80
CA ALA A 37 19.76 17.91 17.69
C ALA A 37 18.50 18.58 18.26
N THR A 38 18.35 19.87 18.03
CA THR A 38 17.29 20.69 18.61
C THR A 38 15.92 20.06 18.36
N GLY A 39 15.31 19.49 19.41
CA GLY A 39 13.96 18.94 19.41
C GLY A 39 13.82 17.42 19.27
N VAL A 40 14.91 16.67 19.22
CA VAL A 40 14.89 15.20 19.14
C VAL A 40 15.57 14.62 20.38
N ASP A 41 14.87 13.73 21.08
CA ASP A 41 15.37 13.11 22.33
C ASP A 41 16.34 11.93 22.07
N ALA A 42 16.80 11.70 20.84
CA ALA A 42 17.75 10.64 20.49
C ALA A 42 19.19 11.13 20.50
N CYS A 43 20.09 10.38 21.13
CA CYS A 43 21.50 10.71 21.28
C CYS A 43 22.35 10.10 20.17
N TRP A 44 22.91 10.92 19.28
CA TRP A 44 23.87 10.54 18.25
C TRP A 44 25.31 10.57 18.78
N ASN A 45 26.07 9.52 18.51
CA ASN A 45 27.51 9.43 18.81
C ASN A 45 28.33 9.65 17.54
N ASN A 46 28.96 10.80 17.41
CA ASN A 46 29.81 11.16 16.26
C ASN A 46 31.06 10.28 16.08
N GLU A 47 31.56 9.65 17.15
CA GLU A 47 32.77 8.80 17.07
C GLU A 47 32.45 7.42 16.49
N GLU A 48 31.23 6.92 16.78
CA GLU A 48 30.75 5.61 16.31
C GLU A 48 29.87 5.72 15.06
N GLU A 49 29.50 6.94 14.68
CA GLU A 49 28.51 7.20 13.60
C GLU A 49 27.21 6.41 13.78
N ASP A 50 26.72 6.37 15.05
CA ASP A 50 25.52 5.60 15.42
C ASP A 50 24.85 6.19 16.66
N PHE A 51 23.65 5.70 17.00
CA PHE A 51 22.91 6.14 18.19
C PHE A 51 23.34 5.37 19.44
N LEU A 52 23.37 6.05 20.56
CA LEU A 52 23.53 5.45 21.87
C LEU A 52 22.28 4.63 22.23
N VAL A 53 22.41 3.74 23.20
CA VAL A 53 21.31 2.87 23.65
C VAL A 53 21.08 3.11 25.13
N GLU A 54 19.85 3.36 25.52
CA GLU A 54 19.42 3.48 26.91
C GLU A 54 19.67 2.18 27.68
N ASP A 55 19.96 2.28 28.96
CA ASP A 55 20.17 1.11 29.82
C ASP A 55 18.93 0.21 29.84
N GLU A 56 19.15 -1.10 29.64
CA GLU A 56 18.08 -2.12 29.62
C GLU A 56 16.97 -1.87 28.56
N ALA A 57 17.27 -1.11 27.50
CA ALA A 57 16.31 -0.77 26.45
C ALA A 57 15.62 -2.02 25.86
N LYS A 58 14.33 -1.88 25.59
CA LYS A 58 13.49 -2.81 24.83
C LYS A 58 12.81 -2.02 23.75
N VAL A 59 12.96 -2.45 22.51
CA VAL A 59 12.35 -1.82 21.33
C VAL A 59 11.37 -2.79 20.72
N VAL A 60 10.12 -2.40 20.57
CA VAL A 60 9.08 -3.15 19.88
C VAL A 60 8.94 -2.57 18.48
N LEU A 61 9.17 -3.42 17.47
CA LEU A 61 9.00 -3.10 16.05
C LEU A 61 7.63 -3.60 15.57
N GLY A 62 6.79 -2.71 15.10
CA GLY A 62 5.54 -3.04 14.41
C GLY A 62 5.84 -3.42 12.95
N VAL A 63 5.40 -4.61 12.54
CA VAL A 63 5.51 -5.15 11.19
C VAL A 63 4.18 -5.77 10.78
N ASP A 64 4.05 -6.15 9.52
CA ASP A 64 2.81 -6.72 8.96
C ASP A 64 2.87 -8.22 8.69
N SER A 65 3.99 -8.89 9.04
CA SER A 65 4.07 -10.36 8.99
C SER A 65 4.93 -10.95 10.10
N ASP A 66 4.58 -12.16 10.54
CA ASP A 66 5.36 -12.92 11.52
C ASP A 66 6.72 -13.33 10.96
N ASP A 67 6.79 -13.66 9.67
CA ASP A 67 8.02 -14.09 9.00
C ASP A 67 9.04 -12.95 8.96
N MET A 68 8.62 -11.75 8.56
CA MET A 68 9.47 -10.56 8.57
C MET A 68 9.94 -10.21 9.99
N GLY A 69 9.01 -10.18 10.96
CA GLY A 69 9.34 -9.85 12.34
C GLY A 69 10.35 -10.83 12.94
N ALA A 70 10.14 -12.14 12.75
CA ALA A 70 11.05 -13.17 13.24
C ALA A 70 12.44 -13.10 12.58
N ALA A 71 12.48 -12.88 11.26
CA ALA A 71 13.74 -12.72 10.50
C ALA A 71 14.54 -11.51 11.00
N LEU A 72 13.87 -10.37 11.21
CA LEU A 72 14.50 -9.15 11.71
C LEU A 72 15.05 -9.32 13.13
N VAL A 73 14.29 -9.92 14.04
CA VAL A 73 14.77 -10.20 15.42
C VAL A 73 15.96 -11.15 15.41
N GLN A 74 15.92 -12.20 14.59
CA GLN A 74 17.05 -13.13 14.45
C GLN A 74 18.30 -12.42 13.92
N LYS A 75 18.14 -11.57 12.90
CA LYS A 75 19.23 -10.83 12.31
C LYS A 75 19.82 -9.82 13.29
N TRP A 76 18.96 -9.04 14.00
CA TRP A 76 19.40 -8.13 15.06
C TRP A 76 20.29 -8.81 16.09
N ASN A 77 19.85 -9.94 16.64
CA ASN A 77 20.61 -10.69 17.62
C ASN A 77 21.95 -11.23 17.07
N SER A 78 22.01 -11.48 15.77
CA SER A 78 23.26 -11.89 15.10
C SER A 78 24.21 -10.72 14.90
N ASP A 79 23.69 -9.56 14.45
CA ASP A 79 24.48 -8.38 14.12
C ASP A 79 24.97 -7.67 15.39
N PHE A 80 24.16 -7.69 16.46
CA PHE A 80 24.40 -7.03 17.74
C PHE A 80 24.29 -7.97 18.94
N PRO A 81 25.22 -8.91 19.13
CA PRO A 81 25.13 -9.89 20.21
C PRO A 81 25.18 -9.27 21.62
N ASP A 82 25.75 -8.07 21.77
CA ASP A 82 25.75 -7.32 23.03
C ASP A 82 24.37 -6.73 23.38
N TYR A 83 23.48 -6.62 22.39
CA TYR A 83 22.09 -6.18 22.50
C TYR A 83 21.09 -7.31 22.23
N GLU A 84 21.49 -8.59 22.40
CA GLU A 84 20.60 -9.73 22.21
C GLU A 84 19.33 -9.60 23.06
N GLY A 85 18.18 -9.73 22.42
CA GLY A 85 16.86 -9.62 23.04
C GLY A 85 16.43 -8.18 23.35
N MET A 86 17.11 -7.16 22.85
CA MET A 86 16.63 -5.76 22.89
C MET A 86 15.47 -5.57 21.91
N LEU A 87 15.55 -6.13 20.69
CA LEU A 87 14.53 -6.02 19.67
C LEU A 87 13.47 -7.11 19.83
N GLU A 88 12.22 -6.70 19.91
CA GLU A 88 11.04 -7.55 19.86
C GLU A 88 10.14 -7.07 18.70
N PHE A 89 9.19 -7.88 18.24
CA PHE A 89 8.26 -7.45 17.19
C PHE A 89 6.81 -7.68 17.58
N ARG A 90 5.92 -6.93 16.92
CA ARG A 90 4.47 -7.09 16.97
C ARG A 90 3.92 -7.11 15.55
N ASN A 91 3.14 -8.13 15.22
CA ASN A 91 2.51 -8.26 13.91
C ASN A 91 1.20 -7.47 13.89
N TYR A 92 1.07 -6.55 12.94
CA TYR A 92 -0.14 -5.77 12.65
C TYR A 92 -0.82 -6.19 11.33
N GLY A 93 -0.16 -6.98 10.50
CA GLY A 93 -0.79 -7.72 9.41
C GLY A 93 -1.52 -8.93 9.99
N SER A 94 -2.70 -9.25 9.55
CA SER A 94 -3.39 -10.45 9.99
C SER A 94 -4.01 -11.21 8.82
N ALA A 95 -4.08 -12.53 8.98
CA ALA A 95 -4.80 -13.39 8.05
C ALA A 95 -6.33 -13.12 8.05
N ASP A 96 -6.84 -12.41 9.05
CA ASP A 96 -8.27 -12.18 9.27
C ASP A 96 -8.70 -10.72 9.00
N GLY A 97 -7.83 -9.89 8.45
CA GLY A 97 -8.12 -8.50 8.11
C GLY A 97 -6.96 -7.54 8.37
N ASP A 98 -7.03 -6.39 7.75
CA ASP A 98 -6.07 -5.32 7.89
C ASP A 98 -6.10 -4.73 9.31
N ASN A 99 -5.02 -4.90 10.06
CA ASN A 99 -4.82 -4.30 11.38
C ASN A 99 -3.98 -3.02 11.33
N SER A 100 -3.65 -2.50 10.15
CA SER A 100 -2.87 -1.27 10.00
C SER A 100 -3.56 -0.08 10.67
N GLY A 101 -4.88 0.04 10.53
CA GLY A 101 -5.67 1.03 11.23
C GLY A 101 -5.60 0.93 12.76
N MET A 102 -5.42 -0.26 13.34
CA MET A 102 -5.21 -0.43 14.79
C MET A 102 -3.88 0.16 15.24
N GLN A 103 -2.80 -0.03 14.47
CA GLN A 103 -1.49 0.56 14.76
C GLN A 103 -1.58 2.09 14.86
N GLY A 104 -2.24 2.73 13.91
CA GLY A 104 -2.47 4.18 13.92
C GLY A 104 -3.31 4.65 15.13
N MET A 105 -4.32 3.88 15.57
CA MET A 105 -5.12 4.20 16.75
C MET A 105 -4.32 4.05 18.06
N GLU A 106 -3.51 3.01 18.17
CA GLU A 106 -2.65 2.78 19.35
C GLU A 106 -1.63 3.91 19.49
N LEU A 107 -1.01 4.35 18.39
CA LEU A 107 -0.10 5.51 18.38
C LEU A 107 -0.77 6.78 18.91
N GLN A 108 -2.00 7.07 18.49
CA GLN A 108 -2.74 8.24 18.99
C GLN A 108 -3.09 8.15 20.48
N GLN A 109 -3.19 6.93 21.02
CA GLN A 109 -3.47 6.69 22.43
C GLN A 109 -2.20 6.69 23.31
N GLY A 110 -1.02 6.87 22.72
CA GLY A 110 0.26 6.76 23.40
C GLY A 110 0.64 5.31 23.71
N GLU A 111 0.12 4.39 22.95
CA GLU A 111 0.37 2.95 22.99
C GLU A 111 1.02 2.51 21.66
N GLY A 112 1.19 1.23 21.47
CA GLY A 112 1.72 0.69 20.22
C GLY A 112 3.20 0.39 20.25
N PRO A 113 3.81 0.08 19.09
CA PRO A 113 5.23 -0.21 18.99
C PRO A 113 6.09 1.06 19.10
N ASP A 114 7.37 0.90 19.41
CA ASP A 114 8.33 2.00 19.44
C ASP A 114 8.69 2.47 18.02
N ILE A 115 8.81 1.53 17.09
CA ILE A 115 8.99 1.78 15.65
C ILE A 115 7.88 1.04 14.91
N ALA A 116 7.34 1.64 13.87
CA ALA A 116 6.31 1.00 13.07
C ALA A 116 6.60 1.11 11.57
N LEU A 117 6.42 0.01 10.85
CA LEU A 117 6.34 -0.03 9.40
C LEU A 117 4.88 0.26 9.01
N VAL A 118 4.62 1.40 8.37
CA VAL A 118 3.28 1.89 8.06
C VAL A 118 3.22 2.44 6.63
N ILE A 119 2.04 2.53 6.06
CA ILE A 119 1.81 3.34 4.87
C ILE A 119 1.71 4.83 5.27
N ASP A 120 2.13 5.72 4.39
CA ASP A 120 2.18 7.16 4.64
C ASP A 120 0.81 7.74 5.05
N GLY A 121 -0.28 7.34 4.38
CA GLY A 121 -1.63 7.78 4.68
C GLY A 121 -2.13 7.47 6.10
N GLU A 122 -1.54 6.46 6.77
CA GLU A 122 -1.91 6.12 8.15
C GLU A 122 -1.39 7.11 9.20
N VAL A 123 -0.39 7.91 8.85
CA VAL A 123 0.28 8.82 9.78
C VAL A 123 -0.01 10.29 9.52
N ILE A 124 -0.57 10.62 8.37
CA ILE A 124 -1.02 11.98 8.07
C ILE A 124 -2.05 12.44 9.11
N GLY A 125 -1.83 13.65 9.64
CA GLY A 125 -2.67 14.23 10.69
C GLY A 125 -2.45 13.62 12.10
N LYS A 126 -1.45 12.72 12.26
CA LYS A 126 -1.08 12.11 13.54
C LYS A 126 0.32 12.51 14.02
N GLU A 127 0.95 13.51 13.39
CA GLU A 127 2.33 13.96 13.65
C GLU A 127 2.56 14.29 15.12
N GLY A 128 1.53 14.76 15.84
CA GLY A 128 1.58 14.99 17.28
C GLY A 128 1.81 13.74 18.14
N SER A 129 1.67 12.55 17.57
CA SER A 129 1.91 11.25 18.21
C SER A 129 3.24 10.61 17.78
N LEU A 130 4.00 11.28 16.92
CA LEU A 130 5.25 10.78 16.36
C LEU A 130 6.45 11.49 16.96
N LEU A 131 7.57 10.79 17.05
CA LEU A 131 8.86 11.41 17.38
C LEU A 131 9.43 12.00 16.08
N PRO A 132 9.82 13.30 16.08
CA PRO A 132 10.57 13.84 14.95
C PRO A 132 11.85 13.03 14.71
N LEU A 133 12.11 12.66 13.48
CA LEU A 133 13.31 11.92 13.11
C LEU A 133 14.55 12.81 13.26
N HIS A 134 15.64 12.23 13.74
CA HIS A 134 16.92 12.92 13.79
C HIS A 134 17.33 13.43 12.40
N THR A 135 18.05 14.56 12.34
CA THR A 135 18.51 15.17 11.07
C THR A 135 19.29 14.19 10.19
N TYR A 136 20.00 13.25 10.80
CA TYR A 136 20.67 12.15 10.09
C TYR A 136 19.71 11.36 9.18
N PHE A 137 18.50 11.05 9.64
CA PHE A 137 17.52 10.31 8.83
C PHE A 137 16.89 11.17 7.74
N GLN A 138 16.78 12.48 7.96
CA GLN A 138 16.30 13.40 6.94
C GLN A 138 17.30 13.47 5.78
N ASP A 139 18.60 13.58 6.11
CA ASP A 139 19.67 13.56 5.11
C ASP A 139 19.74 12.18 4.41
N LEU A 140 19.65 11.08 5.16
CA LEU A 140 19.63 9.73 4.64
C LEU A 140 18.44 9.50 3.68
N GLY A 141 17.24 9.93 4.07
CA GLY A 141 16.05 9.85 3.24
C GLY A 141 16.21 10.60 1.93
N ALA A 142 16.69 11.85 1.99
CA ALA A 142 16.92 12.66 0.80
C ALA A 142 17.99 12.10 -0.15
N GLU A 143 18.99 11.41 0.39
CA GLU A 143 20.09 10.84 -0.39
C GLU A 143 19.80 9.45 -0.96
N GLN A 144 19.00 8.64 -0.27
CA GLN A 144 18.84 7.22 -0.58
C GLN A 144 17.48 6.87 -1.17
N THR A 145 16.43 7.66 -0.85
CA THR A 145 15.06 7.39 -1.28
C THR A 145 14.81 7.91 -2.70
N ASN A 146 13.96 7.22 -3.45
CA ASN A 146 13.53 7.67 -4.76
C ASN A 146 12.84 9.04 -4.65
N GLU A 147 13.17 9.98 -5.55
CA GLU A 147 12.69 11.36 -5.51
C GLU A 147 11.14 11.43 -5.46
N SER A 148 10.45 10.64 -6.29
CA SER A 148 8.98 10.62 -6.29
C SER A 148 8.39 10.07 -5.01
N ALA A 149 9.01 9.04 -4.40
CA ALA A 149 8.57 8.49 -3.12
C ALA A 149 8.81 9.49 -1.98
N PHE A 150 9.93 10.22 -2.01
CA PHE A 150 10.23 11.24 -1.01
C PHE A 150 9.34 12.48 -1.16
N GLU A 151 9.06 12.89 -2.39
CA GLU A 151 8.14 14.01 -2.67
C GLU A 151 6.69 13.69 -2.32
N SER A 152 6.26 12.43 -2.44
CA SER A 152 4.88 12.02 -2.13
C SER A 152 4.50 12.19 -0.66
N ILE A 153 5.47 12.09 0.26
CA ILE A 153 5.25 12.23 1.69
C ILE A 153 5.15 13.69 2.16
N ASN A 154 5.60 14.65 1.33
CA ASN A 154 5.48 16.08 1.51
C ASN A 154 5.81 16.56 2.95
N GLN A 155 4.79 16.76 3.80
CA GLN A 155 4.96 17.30 5.15
C GLN A 155 5.41 16.27 6.20
N LEU A 156 5.51 15.00 5.83
CA LEU A 156 5.92 13.92 6.73
C LEU A 156 7.44 13.70 6.80
N ASP A 157 8.24 14.43 6.02
CA ASP A 157 9.71 14.28 5.92
C ASP A 157 10.44 14.32 7.27
N TYR A 158 9.84 14.96 8.29
CA TYR A 158 10.36 15.01 9.65
C TYR A 158 9.96 13.82 10.52
N PHE A 159 9.01 13.00 10.11
CA PHE A 159 8.42 11.94 10.95
C PHE A 159 8.42 10.58 10.32
N TYR A 160 8.61 10.50 9.00
CA TYR A 160 8.43 9.30 8.21
C TYR A 160 9.63 9.09 7.27
N LEU A 161 10.13 7.88 7.21
CA LEU A 161 11.24 7.49 6.35
C LEU A 161 10.77 6.43 5.36
N PRO A 162 10.55 6.77 4.07
CA PRO A 162 10.09 5.81 3.06
C PRO A 162 11.12 4.70 2.84
N ALA A 163 10.66 3.44 2.77
CA ALA A 163 11.49 2.26 2.55
C ALA A 163 11.07 1.47 1.31
N PHE A 164 9.76 1.33 1.12
CA PHE A 164 9.19 0.46 0.09
C PHE A 164 8.05 1.13 -0.65
N TYR A 165 7.77 0.63 -1.83
CA TYR A 165 6.49 0.79 -2.51
C TYR A 165 5.54 -0.32 -2.08
N ASP A 166 4.30 0.04 -1.84
CA ASP A 166 3.18 -0.83 -1.53
C ASP A 166 2.11 -0.65 -2.60
N GLY A 167 1.83 -1.69 -3.36
CA GLY A 167 0.93 -1.60 -4.50
C GLY A 167 0.59 -2.95 -5.08
N MET A 168 -0.09 -2.92 -6.22
CA MET A 168 -0.54 -4.11 -6.91
C MET A 168 -0.02 -4.14 -8.34
N VAL A 169 0.14 -5.35 -8.88
CA VAL A 169 0.47 -5.59 -10.27
C VAL A 169 -0.49 -6.60 -10.87
N PHE A 170 -0.63 -6.58 -12.19
CA PHE A 170 -1.31 -7.64 -12.90
C PHE A 170 -0.47 -8.91 -12.88
N SER A 171 -1.11 -10.01 -12.54
CA SER A 171 -0.50 -11.33 -12.51
C SER A 171 -1.32 -12.32 -13.34
N TRP A 172 -0.64 -13.22 -14.01
CA TRP A 172 -1.23 -14.30 -14.76
C TRP A 172 -0.52 -15.61 -14.42
N ASN A 173 -1.29 -16.70 -14.38
CA ASN A 173 -0.79 -18.03 -14.03
C ASN A 173 -0.49 -18.78 -15.33
N GLU A 174 0.82 -18.94 -15.64
CA GLU A 174 1.29 -19.58 -16.86
C GLU A 174 0.77 -21.01 -16.98
N THR A 175 0.80 -21.77 -15.88
CA THR A 175 0.30 -23.13 -15.81
C THR A 175 -1.17 -23.23 -16.21
N ILE A 176 -2.01 -22.36 -15.66
CA ILE A 176 -3.46 -22.39 -15.95
C ILE A 176 -3.75 -21.92 -17.38
N LEU A 177 -3.08 -20.87 -17.87
CA LEU A 177 -3.27 -20.39 -19.23
C LEU A 177 -2.87 -21.46 -20.26
N ASP A 178 -1.77 -22.17 -20.04
CA ASP A 178 -1.33 -23.28 -20.88
C ASP A 178 -2.34 -24.42 -20.90
N GLU A 179 -2.93 -24.79 -19.75
CA GLU A 179 -3.99 -25.82 -19.67
C GLU A 179 -5.28 -25.38 -20.39
N LEU A 180 -5.59 -24.09 -20.37
CA LEU A 180 -6.69 -23.50 -21.15
C LEU A 180 -6.38 -23.42 -22.65
N GLY A 181 -5.14 -23.69 -23.06
CA GLY A 181 -4.68 -23.60 -24.46
C GLY A 181 -4.51 -22.15 -24.94
N ILE A 182 -4.35 -21.23 -24.02
CA ILE A 182 -4.06 -19.82 -24.31
C ILE A 182 -2.54 -19.69 -24.53
N ASP A 183 -2.14 -19.06 -25.64
CA ASP A 183 -0.73 -18.87 -25.99
C ASP A 183 -0.07 -17.89 -25.01
N THR A 184 0.89 -18.38 -24.22
CA THR A 184 1.65 -17.60 -23.24
C THR A 184 2.94 -16.99 -23.80
N THR A 185 3.11 -16.99 -25.15
CA THR A 185 4.27 -16.38 -25.79
C THR A 185 4.26 -14.86 -25.57
N ASP A 186 5.38 -14.35 -25.07
CA ASP A 186 5.71 -12.93 -25.02
C ASP A 186 6.84 -12.65 -26.04
N SER A 187 6.51 -12.05 -27.18
CA SER A 187 7.46 -11.77 -28.27
C SER A 187 8.07 -10.37 -28.15
N ASN A 188 7.45 -9.47 -27.41
CA ASN A 188 7.88 -8.08 -27.26
C ASN A 188 8.77 -7.86 -26.03
N GLY A 189 8.73 -8.78 -25.05
CA GLY A 189 9.58 -8.79 -23.86
C GLY A 189 9.08 -7.88 -22.73
N ASP A 190 7.76 -7.63 -22.68
CA ASP A 190 7.12 -6.85 -21.60
C ASP A 190 6.49 -7.71 -20.50
N ASN A 191 6.73 -9.00 -20.53
CA ASN A 191 6.17 -10.00 -19.61
C ASN A 191 4.65 -10.19 -19.70
N LEU A 192 4.01 -9.72 -20.77
CA LEU A 192 2.59 -9.90 -20.98
C LEU A 192 2.34 -10.64 -22.30
N PRO A 193 1.80 -11.87 -22.28
CA PRO A 193 1.52 -12.62 -23.51
C PRO A 193 0.60 -11.86 -24.45
N GLU A 194 0.92 -11.88 -25.76
CA GLU A 194 0.11 -11.18 -26.76
C GLU A 194 -1.32 -11.70 -26.85
N ALA A 195 -1.63 -12.89 -26.34
CA ALA A 195 -2.99 -13.41 -26.29
C ALA A 195 -3.88 -12.71 -25.26
N ILE A 196 -3.26 -12.06 -24.25
CA ILE A 196 -3.96 -11.39 -23.14
C ILE A 196 -3.46 -9.96 -22.90
N ASP A 197 -2.79 -9.33 -23.87
CA ASP A 197 -2.20 -8.00 -23.74
C ASP A 197 -3.24 -6.85 -23.80
N THR A 198 -4.50 -7.19 -24.16
CA THR A 198 -5.62 -6.25 -24.10
C THR A 198 -6.84 -6.88 -23.46
N TRP A 199 -7.66 -6.07 -22.79
CA TRP A 199 -8.90 -6.52 -22.18
C TRP A 199 -9.91 -7.02 -23.22
N GLU A 200 -9.93 -6.45 -24.42
CA GLU A 200 -10.78 -6.92 -25.51
C GLU A 200 -10.46 -8.37 -25.92
N LYS A 201 -9.15 -8.74 -25.92
CA LYS A 201 -8.74 -10.14 -26.17
C LYS A 201 -9.16 -11.05 -25.04
N ILE A 202 -8.99 -10.60 -23.78
CA ILE A 202 -9.42 -11.36 -22.60
C ILE A 202 -10.94 -11.56 -22.61
N PHE A 203 -11.72 -10.54 -22.92
CA PHE A 203 -13.17 -10.65 -23.07
C PHE A 203 -13.55 -11.64 -24.18
N ALA A 204 -12.86 -11.59 -25.33
CA ALA A 204 -13.12 -12.50 -26.44
C ALA A 204 -12.84 -13.99 -26.11
N ILE A 205 -11.91 -14.28 -25.21
CA ILE A 205 -11.66 -15.66 -24.73
C ILE A 205 -12.93 -16.24 -24.10
N THR A 206 -13.64 -15.44 -23.31
CA THR A 206 -14.82 -15.88 -22.54
C THR A 206 -16.13 -15.77 -23.31
N GLU A 207 -16.14 -15.27 -24.56
CA GLU A 207 -17.32 -15.22 -25.43
C GLU A 207 -17.67 -16.59 -26.03
N GLY A 208 -16.75 -17.58 -26.00
CA GLY A 208 -16.93 -18.90 -26.54
C GLY A 208 -18.00 -19.73 -25.79
N ASP A 209 -18.59 -20.71 -26.50
CA ASP A 209 -19.59 -21.62 -25.93
C ASP A 209 -19.00 -22.48 -24.79
N GLU A 210 -17.68 -22.70 -24.79
CA GLU A 210 -16.91 -23.42 -23.77
C GLU A 210 -16.92 -22.72 -22.41
N TRP A 211 -17.27 -21.44 -22.37
CA TRP A 211 -17.45 -20.66 -21.16
C TRP A 211 -18.90 -20.54 -20.71
N ALA A 212 -19.81 -21.23 -21.40
CA ALA A 212 -21.18 -21.36 -20.95
C ALA A 212 -21.25 -22.24 -19.68
N ALA A 213 -22.27 -22.02 -18.87
CA ALA A 213 -22.37 -22.55 -17.49
C ALA A 213 -22.09 -24.06 -17.34
N ASP A 214 -22.47 -24.89 -18.33
CA ASP A 214 -22.37 -26.36 -18.27
C ASP A 214 -21.05 -26.91 -18.84
N ASP A 215 -20.26 -26.11 -19.58
CA ASP A 215 -19.12 -26.57 -20.38
C ASP A 215 -17.79 -25.85 -20.02
N ARG A 216 -17.74 -25.17 -18.86
CA ARG A 216 -16.56 -24.40 -18.42
C ARG A 216 -15.36 -25.28 -18.18
N PRO A 217 -14.14 -24.76 -18.48
CA PRO A 217 -12.92 -25.49 -18.23
C PRO A 217 -12.75 -25.88 -16.76
N VAL A 218 -12.15 -27.04 -16.54
CA VAL A 218 -11.77 -27.56 -15.22
C VAL A 218 -10.26 -27.67 -15.20
N ILE A 219 -9.63 -27.02 -14.24
CA ILE A 219 -8.18 -27.00 -14.06
C ILE A 219 -7.80 -27.93 -12.91
N GLU A 220 -6.76 -28.75 -13.10
CA GLU A 220 -6.16 -29.58 -12.07
C GLU A 220 -5.05 -28.79 -11.37
N VAL A 221 -5.05 -28.80 -10.02
CA VAL A 221 -3.97 -28.16 -9.26
C VAL A 221 -2.72 -29.05 -9.30
N PRO A 222 -1.57 -28.53 -9.75
CA PRO A 222 -0.34 -29.29 -9.74
C PRO A 222 0.00 -29.81 -8.33
N GLY A 223 0.31 -31.09 -8.25
CA GLY A 223 0.78 -31.70 -7.00
C GLY A 223 -0.29 -32.13 -5.98
N ASN A 224 -1.57 -31.92 -6.27
CA ASN A 224 -2.68 -32.47 -5.50
C ASN A 224 -3.81 -32.99 -6.41
N ASP A 225 -4.87 -33.54 -5.82
CA ASP A 225 -6.02 -34.07 -6.56
C ASP A 225 -7.18 -33.05 -6.65
N ASP A 226 -6.93 -31.78 -6.32
CA ASP A 226 -7.94 -30.72 -6.34
C ASP A 226 -8.19 -30.22 -7.76
N THR A 227 -9.42 -29.86 -8.06
CA THR A 227 -9.83 -29.29 -9.35
C THR A 227 -10.67 -28.05 -9.15
N TYR A 228 -10.48 -27.07 -10.03
CA TYR A 228 -11.27 -25.84 -10.05
C TYR A 228 -12.01 -25.70 -11.36
N ASN A 229 -13.27 -25.33 -11.30
CA ASN A 229 -14.01 -24.87 -12.46
C ASN A 229 -13.67 -23.40 -12.72
N MET A 230 -13.24 -23.08 -13.93
CA MET A 230 -12.91 -21.71 -14.31
C MET A 230 -14.18 -20.90 -14.63
N TYR A 231 -14.80 -20.36 -13.61
CA TYR A 231 -16.01 -19.52 -13.80
C TYR A 231 -15.67 -18.10 -14.22
N GLU A 232 -14.48 -17.65 -13.91
CA GLU A 232 -14.01 -16.30 -14.16
C GLU A 232 -12.54 -16.31 -14.60
N MET A 233 -12.20 -15.47 -15.55
CA MET A 233 -10.80 -15.27 -15.96
C MET A 233 -10.07 -14.32 -15.02
N PHE A 234 -10.77 -13.34 -14.46
CA PHE A 234 -10.22 -12.33 -13.58
C PHE A 234 -11.24 -11.96 -12.48
N PRO A 235 -10.87 -12.02 -11.21
CA PRO A 235 -11.76 -11.71 -10.10
C PRO A 235 -11.80 -10.20 -9.87
N ILE A 236 -12.64 -9.46 -10.60
CA ILE A 236 -12.79 -8.03 -10.37
C ILE A 236 -13.29 -7.77 -8.94
N SER A 237 -12.67 -6.82 -8.24
CA SER A 237 -13.03 -6.41 -6.89
C SER A 237 -13.30 -4.90 -6.86
N LEU A 238 -14.56 -4.54 -6.71
CA LEU A 238 -15.07 -3.16 -6.72
C LEU A 238 -15.55 -2.71 -5.33
N ASP A 239 -15.39 -3.57 -4.32
CA ASP A 239 -15.80 -3.34 -2.93
C ASP A 239 -14.96 -2.29 -2.23
N GLU A 240 -13.75 -2.10 -2.66
CA GLU A 240 -12.82 -1.12 -2.14
C GLU A 240 -12.28 -0.22 -3.25
N VAL A 241 -12.40 1.09 -3.04
CA VAL A 241 -12.05 2.07 -4.08
C VAL A 241 -10.57 2.06 -4.45
N TRP A 242 -9.68 1.70 -3.54
CA TRP A 242 -8.25 1.55 -3.82
C TRP A 242 -8.02 0.39 -4.82
N SER A 243 -8.70 -0.73 -4.62
CA SER A 243 -8.68 -1.88 -5.52
C SER A 243 -9.29 -1.57 -6.88
N ALA A 244 -10.39 -0.81 -6.89
CA ALA A 244 -11.11 -0.46 -8.10
C ALA A 244 -10.39 0.61 -8.94
N TYR A 245 -9.42 1.34 -8.37
CA TYR A 245 -8.75 2.45 -9.03
C TYR A 245 -8.23 2.09 -10.42
N SER A 246 -7.60 0.93 -10.57
CA SER A 246 -7.04 0.49 -11.85
C SER A 246 -8.07 0.46 -12.96
N THR A 247 -9.32 0.06 -12.67
CA THR A 247 -10.40 0.01 -13.66
C THR A 247 -10.80 1.41 -14.13
N LEU A 248 -10.74 2.40 -13.24
CA LEU A 248 -11.10 3.79 -13.55
C LEU A 248 -10.08 4.44 -14.48
N THR A 249 -8.84 3.94 -14.51
CA THR A 249 -7.79 4.45 -15.41
C THR A 249 -7.90 3.95 -16.84
N ALA A 250 -8.86 3.08 -17.14
CA ALA A 250 -9.04 2.44 -18.47
C ALA A 250 -9.28 3.43 -19.63
N GLY A 251 -9.63 4.68 -19.34
CA GLY A 251 -9.75 5.77 -20.30
C GLY A 251 -8.59 6.76 -20.28
N GLY A 252 -7.47 6.40 -19.62
CA GLY A 252 -6.36 7.32 -19.37
C GLY A 252 -6.65 8.32 -18.26
N TRP A 253 -7.63 8.03 -17.39
CA TRP A 253 -7.97 8.89 -16.28
C TRP A 253 -6.84 8.97 -15.25
N GLN A 254 -6.64 10.18 -14.75
CA GLN A 254 -5.79 10.45 -13.60
C GLN A 254 -6.62 11.24 -12.59
N PHE A 255 -6.44 10.91 -11.31
CA PHE A 255 -7.20 11.56 -10.23
C PHE A 255 -7.04 13.10 -10.27
N PHE A 256 -5.82 13.56 -10.51
CA PHE A 256 -5.51 14.98 -10.71
C PHE A 256 -5.05 15.21 -12.14
N GLU A 257 -5.97 15.62 -13.01
CA GLU A 257 -5.61 16.00 -14.36
C GLU A 257 -4.65 17.20 -14.37
N SER A 258 -3.61 17.11 -15.19
CA SER A 258 -2.64 18.20 -15.43
C SER A 258 -1.91 18.70 -14.18
N GLY A 259 -1.87 17.91 -13.09
CA GLY A 259 -1.22 18.32 -11.83
C GLY A 259 -1.99 19.42 -11.07
N ASN A 260 -3.26 19.66 -11.40
CA ASN A 260 -4.12 20.53 -10.61
C ASN A 260 -4.75 19.77 -9.45
N LEU A 261 -4.15 19.88 -8.28
CA LEU A 261 -4.58 19.18 -7.07
C LEU A 261 -5.90 19.72 -6.46
N ASP A 262 -6.43 20.82 -6.98
CA ASP A 262 -7.69 21.45 -6.52
C ASP A 262 -8.92 20.93 -7.29
N GLU A 263 -8.72 20.18 -8.38
CA GLU A 263 -9.79 19.74 -9.28
C GLU A 263 -9.64 18.23 -9.56
N PRO A 264 -10.24 17.34 -8.76
CA PRO A 264 -10.30 15.90 -9.05
C PRO A 264 -11.01 15.65 -10.38
N GLY A 265 -10.44 14.78 -11.21
CA GLY A 265 -10.86 14.55 -12.59
C GLY A 265 -12.16 13.74 -12.76
N PHE A 266 -13.13 13.82 -11.86
CA PHE A 266 -14.37 13.02 -11.94
C PHE A 266 -15.32 13.47 -13.06
N ASP A 267 -15.30 14.74 -13.48
CA ASP A 267 -16.14 15.24 -14.59
C ASP A 267 -15.38 15.24 -15.91
N THR A 268 -14.80 14.10 -16.28
CA THR A 268 -14.04 13.94 -17.51
C THR A 268 -14.52 12.76 -18.34
N ASP A 269 -14.31 12.85 -19.66
CA ASP A 269 -14.60 11.72 -20.56
C ASP A 269 -13.69 10.51 -20.25
N ALA A 270 -12.48 10.76 -19.76
CA ALA A 270 -11.56 9.71 -19.34
C ALA A 270 -12.10 8.92 -18.15
N PHE A 271 -12.68 9.60 -17.15
CA PHE A 271 -13.33 8.92 -16.02
C PHE A 271 -14.55 8.12 -16.46
N GLU A 272 -15.38 8.66 -17.37
CA GLU A 272 -16.51 7.92 -17.93
C GLU A 272 -16.07 6.63 -18.62
N SER A 273 -14.95 6.68 -19.38
CA SER A 273 -14.40 5.47 -20.02
C SER A 273 -13.95 4.40 -19.01
N GLY A 274 -13.44 4.81 -17.84
CA GLY A 274 -13.19 3.88 -16.73
C GLY A 274 -14.47 3.22 -16.21
N LEU A 275 -15.55 3.98 -16.12
CA LEU A 275 -16.87 3.42 -15.75
C LEU A 275 -17.45 2.53 -16.85
N GLU A 276 -17.22 2.84 -18.14
CA GLU A 276 -17.57 1.98 -19.27
C GLU A 276 -16.84 0.63 -19.21
N PHE A 277 -15.58 0.61 -18.76
CA PHE A 277 -14.85 -0.64 -18.54
C PHE A 277 -15.59 -1.55 -17.52
N ILE A 278 -16.10 -0.98 -16.42
CA ILE A 278 -16.89 -1.74 -15.44
C ILE A 278 -18.18 -2.29 -16.08
N GLU A 279 -18.86 -1.51 -16.91
CA GLU A 279 -20.04 -1.94 -17.63
C GLU A 279 -19.72 -3.08 -18.60
N ASP A 280 -18.70 -2.94 -19.45
CA ASP A 280 -18.26 -3.97 -20.41
C ASP A 280 -17.86 -5.25 -19.68
N PHE A 281 -17.09 -5.14 -18.59
CA PHE A 281 -16.72 -6.30 -17.79
C PHE A 281 -17.96 -7.03 -17.25
N SER A 282 -18.96 -6.28 -16.76
CA SER A 282 -20.19 -6.85 -16.22
C SER A 282 -21.03 -7.59 -17.28
N GLN A 283 -20.82 -7.33 -18.55
CA GLN A 283 -21.57 -7.94 -19.66
C GLN A 283 -20.91 -9.21 -20.23
N THR A 284 -19.70 -9.52 -19.79
CA THR A 284 -18.95 -10.69 -20.25
C THR A 284 -19.25 -11.93 -19.42
N ASN A 285 -18.86 -13.12 -19.95
CA ASN A 285 -18.92 -14.37 -19.19
C ASN A 285 -17.88 -14.45 -18.07
N MET A 286 -16.93 -13.51 -18.00
CA MET A 286 -15.94 -13.43 -16.93
C MET A 286 -16.55 -13.22 -15.55
N SER A 287 -17.77 -12.66 -15.50
CA SER A 287 -18.43 -12.25 -14.26
C SER A 287 -19.69 -13.02 -13.92
N VAL A 288 -19.78 -14.30 -14.32
CA VAL A 288 -20.95 -15.13 -14.03
C VAL A 288 -20.59 -16.32 -13.15
N ASP A 289 -21.57 -16.79 -12.38
CA ASP A 289 -21.41 -17.98 -11.53
C ASP A 289 -21.54 -19.30 -12.31
N GLU A 290 -21.42 -20.42 -11.58
CA GLU A 290 -21.60 -21.80 -12.09
C GLU A 290 -22.93 -22.04 -12.83
N THR A 291 -23.93 -21.17 -12.66
CA THR A 291 -25.24 -21.26 -13.33
C THR A 291 -25.36 -20.30 -14.51
N GLY A 292 -24.33 -19.53 -14.83
CA GLY A 292 -24.36 -18.48 -15.83
C GLY A 292 -25.10 -17.22 -15.39
N THR A 293 -25.23 -17.02 -14.08
CA THR A 293 -25.93 -15.85 -13.53
C THR A 293 -24.91 -14.84 -13.01
N LYS A 294 -25.05 -13.57 -13.39
CA LYS A 294 -24.22 -12.47 -12.85
C LYS A 294 -24.41 -12.33 -11.35
N LYS A 295 -23.30 -12.14 -10.64
CA LYS A 295 -23.28 -11.91 -9.21
C LYS A 295 -22.65 -10.56 -8.87
N ALA A 296 -23.48 -9.54 -8.68
CA ALA A 296 -23.01 -8.25 -8.18
C ALA A 296 -22.25 -8.37 -6.85
N ALA A 297 -22.71 -9.27 -5.96
CA ALA A 297 -22.06 -9.48 -4.66
C ALA A 297 -20.61 -9.99 -4.79
N ASP A 298 -20.31 -10.78 -5.84
CA ASP A 298 -18.94 -11.27 -6.04
C ASP A 298 -18.02 -10.15 -6.56
N ALA A 299 -18.53 -9.24 -7.40
CA ALA A 299 -17.77 -8.06 -7.82
C ALA A 299 -17.55 -7.05 -6.69
N MET A 300 -18.41 -7.07 -5.68
CA MET A 300 -18.33 -6.23 -4.47
C MET A 300 -17.64 -6.96 -3.31
N ALA A 301 -16.76 -7.93 -3.57
CA ALA A 301 -16.05 -8.67 -2.55
C ALA A 301 -14.56 -8.75 -2.88
N TRP A 302 -13.73 -8.73 -1.85
CA TRP A 302 -12.31 -9.01 -1.99
C TRP A 302 -12.09 -10.47 -2.38
N ARG A 303 -11.50 -10.74 -3.55
CA ARG A 303 -11.43 -12.09 -4.11
C ARG A 303 -10.03 -12.51 -4.56
N TRP A 304 -9.07 -11.60 -4.55
CA TRP A 304 -7.75 -11.83 -5.13
C TRP A 304 -6.91 -12.86 -4.38
N ASP A 305 -7.15 -13.08 -3.10
CA ASP A 305 -6.43 -14.09 -2.31
C ASP A 305 -6.64 -15.53 -2.83
N ALA A 306 -7.79 -15.80 -3.44
CA ALA A 306 -8.07 -17.11 -4.04
C ALA A 306 -7.26 -17.38 -5.32
N TYR A 307 -6.71 -16.35 -5.96
CA TYR A 307 -5.86 -16.48 -7.14
C TYR A 307 -4.61 -17.33 -6.86
N LEU A 308 -3.92 -17.06 -5.76
CA LEU A 308 -2.71 -17.79 -5.39
C LEU A 308 -2.98 -19.27 -5.04
N GLN A 309 -4.25 -19.65 -4.90
CA GLN A 309 -4.69 -21.02 -4.73
C GLN A 309 -5.15 -21.68 -6.05
N GLY A 310 -5.07 -20.97 -7.17
CA GLY A 310 -5.44 -21.45 -8.50
C GLY A 310 -6.90 -21.30 -8.87
N ALA A 311 -7.67 -20.47 -8.16
CA ALA A 311 -9.08 -20.27 -8.48
C ALA A 311 -9.32 -19.44 -9.75
N TYR A 312 -8.33 -18.68 -10.21
CA TYR A 312 -8.41 -17.78 -11.37
C TYR A 312 -7.14 -17.85 -12.21
N PRO A 313 -7.23 -17.70 -13.55
CA PRO A 313 -6.05 -17.64 -14.41
C PRO A 313 -5.28 -16.32 -14.30
N MET A 314 -5.94 -15.24 -13.94
CA MET A 314 -5.36 -13.90 -13.84
C MET A 314 -5.93 -13.17 -12.62
N SER A 315 -5.17 -12.22 -12.06
CA SER A 315 -5.60 -11.40 -10.93
C SER A 315 -4.73 -10.15 -10.80
N LEU A 316 -5.07 -9.27 -9.87
CA LEU A 316 -4.10 -8.37 -9.26
C LEU A 316 -3.46 -9.07 -8.06
N VAL A 317 -2.16 -8.81 -7.85
CA VAL A 317 -1.39 -9.33 -6.72
C VAL A 317 -0.70 -8.16 -6.03
N GLY A 318 -0.85 -8.10 -4.71
CA GLY A 318 -0.25 -7.04 -3.89
C GLY A 318 1.12 -7.41 -3.34
N THR A 319 1.93 -6.40 -3.06
CA THR A 319 3.27 -6.51 -2.45
C THR A 319 3.26 -7.21 -1.08
N TRP A 320 2.10 -7.28 -0.43
CA TRP A 320 1.91 -7.95 0.86
C TRP A 320 1.64 -9.46 0.73
N GLN A 321 1.46 -9.99 -0.48
CA GLN A 321 1.13 -11.41 -0.70
C GLN A 321 2.40 -12.26 -0.85
N ASN A 322 2.40 -13.45 -0.24
CA ASN A 322 3.52 -14.39 -0.32
C ASN A 322 3.39 -15.29 -1.56
N VAL A 323 3.83 -14.79 -2.70
CA VAL A 323 3.78 -15.51 -3.98
C VAL A 323 4.72 -16.72 -3.98
N ASP A 324 5.97 -16.55 -3.55
CA ASP A 324 6.97 -17.64 -3.52
C ASP A 324 6.49 -18.84 -2.67
N GLY A 325 5.79 -18.53 -1.57
CA GLY A 325 5.14 -19.55 -0.73
C GLY A 325 3.99 -20.25 -1.45
N ALA A 326 3.21 -19.50 -2.24
CA ALA A 326 2.11 -20.05 -3.04
C ALA A 326 2.65 -20.98 -4.14
N GLU A 327 3.66 -20.56 -4.91
CA GLU A 327 4.33 -21.40 -5.92
C GLU A 327 4.87 -22.69 -5.32
N SER A 328 5.57 -22.58 -4.19
CA SER A 328 6.15 -23.73 -3.52
C SER A 328 5.09 -24.72 -3.03
N SER A 329 3.91 -24.26 -2.65
CA SER A 329 2.83 -25.08 -2.11
C SER A 329 1.89 -25.66 -3.17
N THR A 330 1.65 -24.93 -4.28
CA THR A 330 0.70 -25.29 -5.32
C THR A 330 1.37 -25.88 -6.56
N GLY A 331 2.62 -25.49 -6.85
CA GLY A 331 3.32 -25.84 -8.08
C GLY A 331 2.85 -25.02 -9.30
N PHE A 332 2.05 -23.97 -9.10
CA PHE A 332 1.73 -23.02 -10.15
C PHE A 332 2.91 -22.10 -10.46
N ASP A 333 2.96 -21.58 -11.68
CA ASP A 333 3.94 -20.60 -12.14
C ASP A 333 3.22 -19.25 -12.32
N PHE A 334 3.47 -18.32 -11.39
CA PHE A 334 2.89 -16.98 -11.41
C PHE A 334 3.85 -16.01 -12.10
N ARG A 335 3.31 -15.23 -13.00
CA ARG A 335 4.06 -14.22 -13.77
C ARG A 335 3.43 -12.85 -13.51
N PHE A 336 4.24 -11.80 -13.64
CA PHE A 336 3.84 -10.43 -13.35
C PHE A 336 4.16 -9.49 -14.50
N SER A 337 3.24 -8.58 -14.76
CA SER A 337 3.37 -7.58 -15.82
C SER A 337 2.56 -6.33 -15.50
N LYS A 338 2.67 -5.33 -16.37
CA LYS A 338 1.66 -4.26 -16.44
C LYS A 338 0.29 -4.83 -16.71
N MET A 339 -0.76 -4.08 -16.37
CA MET A 339 -2.12 -4.46 -16.77
C MET A 339 -2.29 -4.46 -18.29
N PRO A 340 -3.13 -5.36 -18.83
CA PRO A 340 -3.56 -5.30 -20.24
C PRO A 340 -4.18 -3.94 -20.56
N THR A 341 -3.98 -3.47 -21.78
CA THR A 341 -4.60 -2.21 -22.23
C THR A 341 -6.09 -2.37 -22.49
N TYR A 342 -6.85 -1.28 -22.42
CA TYR A 342 -8.25 -1.23 -22.84
C TYR A 342 -8.47 -0.04 -23.78
N ASN A 343 -9.08 -0.25 -24.93
CA ASN A 343 -9.24 0.74 -25.98
C ASN A 343 -7.93 1.44 -26.42
N GLY A 344 -6.79 0.79 -26.16
CA GLY A 344 -5.46 1.28 -26.47
C GLY A 344 -4.82 2.15 -25.37
N GLU A 345 -5.51 2.34 -24.24
CA GLU A 345 -4.99 3.02 -23.07
C GLU A 345 -4.44 2.02 -22.04
N GLU A 346 -3.38 2.41 -21.33
CA GLU A 346 -2.81 1.61 -20.23
C GLU A 346 -3.68 1.76 -18.97
N LEU A 347 -3.83 0.68 -18.21
CA LEU A 347 -4.46 0.71 -16.89
C LEU A 347 -3.38 0.79 -15.81
N HIS A 348 -3.64 1.61 -14.78
CA HIS A 348 -2.65 1.95 -13.76
C HIS A 348 -3.19 1.65 -12.36
N PRO A 349 -2.77 0.54 -11.72
CA PRO A 349 -3.05 0.35 -10.29
C PRO A 349 -2.46 1.48 -9.45
N LEU A 350 -3.04 1.74 -8.27
CA LEU A 350 -2.43 2.61 -7.28
C LEU A 350 -1.25 1.92 -6.59
N MET A 351 -0.27 2.70 -6.21
CA MET A 351 0.75 2.34 -5.23
C MET A 351 0.92 3.46 -4.20
N LYS A 352 1.40 3.11 -3.03
CA LYS A 352 1.71 4.00 -1.92
C LYS A 352 3.16 3.82 -1.51
N THR A 353 3.66 4.71 -0.66
CA THR A 353 4.89 4.46 0.06
C THR A 353 4.61 3.71 1.36
N LYS A 354 5.54 2.83 1.74
CA LYS A 354 5.58 2.16 3.02
C LYS A 354 6.93 2.43 3.67
N GLY A 355 6.91 2.84 4.91
CA GLY A 355 8.12 3.31 5.59
C GLY A 355 8.01 3.26 7.08
N PHE A 356 9.01 3.81 7.75
CA PHE A 356 9.15 3.73 9.20
C PHE A 356 8.86 5.05 9.87
N ILE A 357 8.22 4.94 11.03
CA ILE A 357 8.03 6.01 12.00
C ILE A 357 8.58 5.58 13.36
N ILE A 358 8.88 6.56 14.22
CA ILE A 358 9.14 6.34 15.64
C ILE A 358 7.96 6.90 16.44
N ASN A 359 7.44 6.12 17.37
CA ASN A 359 6.37 6.51 18.26
C ASN A 359 6.82 7.66 19.18
N GLY A 360 6.06 8.75 19.24
CA GLY A 360 6.34 9.91 20.07
C GLY A 360 6.25 9.65 21.58
N PHE A 361 5.71 8.52 21.99
CA PHE A 361 5.58 8.10 23.38
C PHE A 361 6.60 7.02 23.79
N THR A 362 7.56 6.67 22.90
CA THR A 362 8.60 5.70 23.24
C THR A 362 9.42 6.17 24.45
N GLU A 363 9.74 5.26 25.35
CA GLU A 363 10.64 5.51 26.50
C GLU A 363 12.12 5.31 26.14
N VAL A 364 12.40 4.81 24.91
CA VAL A 364 13.74 4.46 24.42
C VAL A 364 14.03 5.07 23.04
N PRO A 365 13.99 6.41 22.91
CA PRO A 365 14.11 7.08 21.61
C PRO A 365 15.47 6.87 20.92
N SER A 366 16.57 6.76 21.69
CA SER A 366 17.89 6.53 21.11
C SER A 366 18.05 5.07 20.63
N ALA A 367 17.59 4.09 21.40
CA ALA A 367 17.58 2.69 20.98
C ALA A 367 16.68 2.47 19.78
N SER A 368 15.51 3.15 19.74
CA SER A 368 14.62 3.14 18.57
C SER A 368 15.30 3.71 17.33
N SER A 369 16.02 4.84 17.48
CA SER A 369 16.79 5.42 16.38
C SER A 369 17.93 4.51 15.93
N LYS A 370 18.60 3.79 16.83
CA LYS A 370 19.61 2.78 16.48
C LYS A 370 19.01 1.64 15.67
N VAL A 371 17.87 1.12 16.07
CA VAL A 371 17.15 0.09 15.31
C VAL A 371 16.74 0.63 13.96
N LEU A 372 16.21 1.85 13.87
CA LEU A 372 15.84 2.47 12.59
C LEU A 372 17.06 2.61 11.65
N ASN A 373 18.22 3.05 12.16
CA ASN A 373 19.46 3.12 11.40
C ASN A 373 19.87 1.74 10.84
N TRP A 374 19.77 0.70 11.66
CA TRP A 374 20.05 -0.66 11.23
C TRP A 374 19.02 -1.18 10.20
N LEU A 375 17.74 -0.85 10.33
CA LEU A 375 16.72 -1.18 9.32
C LEU A 375 17.07 -0.60 7.95
N TYR A 376 17.71 0.55 7.90
CA TYR A 376 18.19 1.22 6.69
C TYR A 376 19.60 0.78 6.26
N SER A 377 20.06 -0.38 6.67
CA SER A 377 21.26 -1.00 6.12
C SER A 377 20.92 -1.95 4.96
N LYS A 378 21.82 -2.05 3.96
CA LYS A 378 21.63 -2.91 2.77
C LYS A 378 21.22 -4.34 3.18
N SER A 379 21.95 -4.96 4.10
CA SER A 379 21.70 -6.35 4.51
C SER A 379 20.38 -6.55 5.27
N THR A 380 19.86 -5.51 5.90
CA THR A 380 18.56 -5.58 6.58
C THR A 380 17.42 -5.34 5.60
N MET A 381 17.61 -4.41 4.63
CA MET A 381 16.70 -4.26 3.50
C MET A 381 16.54 -5.57 2.72
N GLU A 382 17.64 -6.28 2.42
CA GLU A 382 17.61 -7.62 1.81
C GLU A 382 16.75 -8.59 2.63
N THR A 383 16.93 -8.62 3.96
CA THR A 383 16.13 -9.48 4.83
C THR A 383 14.64 -9.16 4.80
N MET A 384 14.28 -7.87 4.77
CA MET A 384 12.88 -7.45 4.67
C MET A 384 12.27 -7.83 3.32
N ILE A 385 13.00 -7.62 2.23
CA ILE A 385 12.55 -7.98 0.88
C ILE A 385 12.44 -9.50 0.72
N ASP A 386 13.36 -10.29 1.29
CA ASP A 386 13.30 -11.75 1.22
C ASP A 386 12.10 -12.34 1.97
N SER A 387 11.57 -11.62 2.95
CA SER A 387 10.40 -12.03 3.74
C SER A 387 9.07 -11.40 3.29
N SER A 388 9.07 -10.66 2.17
CA SER A 388 7.90 -9.97 1.62
C SER A 388 8.00 -9.88 0.09
N ALA A 389 6.98 -9.34 -0.58
CA ALA A 389 7.05 -8.96 -1.98
C ALA A 389 7.25 -7.44 -2.16
N TYR A 390 7.60 -6.72 -1.10
CA TYR A 390 7.86 -5.28 -1.20
C TYR A 390 9.02 -4.95 -2.14
N LEU A 391 8.88 -3.84 -2.85
CA LEU A 391 9.91 -3.27 -3.69
C LEU A 391 10.54 -2.07 -2.99
N PRO A 392 11.87 -1.90 -3.05
CA PRO A 392 12.51 -0.77 -2.41
C PRO A 392 12.09 0.55 -3.07
N ALA A 393 11.67 1.52 -2.26
CA ALA A 393 11.41 2.91 -2.69
C ALA A 393 12.71 3.74 -2.64
N LEU A 394 13.82 3.14 -3.06
CA LEU A 394 15.17 3.70 -3.03
C LEU A 394 15.60 4.12 -4.43
N GLN A 395 16.60 5.01 -4.51
CA GLN A 395 17.27 5.33 -5.77
C GLN A 395 18.06 4.10 -6.25
N ASP A 396 18.13 3.89 -7.56
CA ASP A 396 18.83 2.72 -8.16
C ASP A 396 20.31 2.66 -7.80
N ASP A 397 20.94 3.81 -7.54
CA ASP A 397 22.33 3.94 -7.12
C ASP A 397 22.51 4.13 -5.60
N ALA A 398 21.45 3.98 -4.83
CA ALA A 398 21.51 4.08 -3.37
C ALA A 398 22.49 3.05 -2.79
N THR A 399 23.30 3.47 -1.84
CA THR A 399 24.31 2.58 -1.21
C THR A 399 23.68 1.44 -0.41
N ILE A 400 22.43 1.63 0.01
CA ILE A 400 21.63 0.64 0.75
C ILE A 400 20.69 -0.16 -0.16
N PHE A 401 20.74 0.05 -1.49
CA PHE A 401 19.87 -0.69 -2.40
C PHE A 401 20.17 -2.20 -2.30
N PRO A 402 19.16 -3.03 -2.01
CA PRO A 402 19.33 -4.46 -1.83
C PRO A 402 19.65 -5.17 -3.13
N ASP A 403 20.37 -6.30 -3.05
CA ASP A 403 20.52 -7.18 -4.20
C ASP A 403 19.22 -7.98 -4.35
N ILE A 404 18.49 -7.77 -5.44
CA ILE A 404 17.28 -8.52 -5.78
C ILE A 404 17.69 -9.62 -6.76
N ASP A 405 17.73 -10.86 -6.27
CA ASP A 405 18.05 -12.07 -7.09
C ASP A 405 16.82 -13.01 -7.05
N ASN A 406 15.68 -12.50 -7.49
CA ASN A 406 14.43 -13.23 -7.51
C ASN A 406 13.60 -12.79 -8.72
N VAL A 407 13.27 -13.74 -9.60
CA VAL A 407 12.57 -13.49 -10.88
C VAL A 407 11.20 -12.84 -10.63
N ASN A 408 10.45 -13.31 -9.64
CA ASN A 408 9.14 -12.75 -9.32
C ASN A 408 9.24 -11.27 -8.93
N LYS A 409 10.25 -10.88 -8.18
CA LYS A 409 10.46 -9.48 -7.79
C LYS A 409 10.90 -8.60 -8.94
N GLU A 410 11.75 -9.11 -9.85
CA GLU A 410 12.11 -8.40 -11.07
C GLU A 410 10.90 -8.15 -11.96
N GLU A 411 10.06 -9.18 -12.16
CA GLU A 411 8.82 -9.05 -12.93
C GLU A 411 7.81 -8.14 -12.22
N PHE A 412 7.69 -8.25 -10.91
CA PHE A 412 6.84 -7.37 -10.09
C PHE A 412 7.26 -5.90 -10.23
N ALA A 413 8.56 -5.63 -10.17
CA ALA A 413 9.11 -4.29 -10.37
C ALA A 413 8.78 -3.73 -11.76
N LEU A 414 8.87 -4.57 -12.82
CA LEU A 414 8.46 -4.19 -14.17
C LEU A 414 6.96 -3.86 -14.23
N GLY A 415 6.12 -4.68 -13.60
CA GLY A 415 4.67 -4.46 -13.54
C GLY A 415 4.29 -3.15 -12.86
N MET A 416 5.01 -2.78 -11.79
CA MET A 416 4.74 -1.54 -11.04
C MET A 416 5.24 -0.26 -11.69
N GLN A 417 6.05 -0.31 -12.75
CA GLN A 417 6.64 0.89 -13.37
C GLN A 417 5.62 1.93 -13.81
N ASN A 418 4.41 1.51 -14.14
CA ASN A 418 3.34 2.37 -14.61
C ASN A 418 2.25 2.60 -13.55
N ASN A 419 2.43 2.12 -12.33
CA ASN A 419 1.46 2.38 -11.28
C ASN A 419 1.39 3.88 -10.96
N HIS A 420 0.20 4.36 -10.66
CA HIS A 420 0.04 5.72 -10.16
C HIS A 420 0.39 5.78 -8.68
N LEU A 421 1.40 6.57 -8.35
CA LEU A 421 1.73 6.84 -6.96
C LEU A 421 0.63 7.71 -6.35
N GLU A 422 0.01 7.22 -5.28
CA GLU A 422 -0.93 8.01 -4.49
C GLU A 422 -0.18 9.16 -3.84
N ILE A 423 -0.63 10.38 -4.10
CA ILE A 423 -0.08 11.57 -3.48
C ILE A 423 -0.74 11.72 -2.11
N SER A 424 -0.08 11.25 -1.09
CA SER A 424 -0.48 11.43 0.29
C SER A 424 -0.10 12.84 0.75
N GLY A 425 -0.79 13.84 0.28
CA GLY A 425 -0.46 15.21 0.59
C GLY A 425 -1.68 16.07 0.80
N THR A 426 -1.56 17.06 1.67
CA THR A 426 -2.49 18.18 1.74
C THR A 426 -2.43 18.96 0.43
N LEU A 427 -3.56 19.42 -0.05
CA LEU A 427 -3.62 20.39 -1.14
C LEU A 427 -2.69 21.59 -0.86
N PRO A 428 -1.92 22.07 -1.83
CA PRO A 428 -0.81 23.00 -1.61
C PRO A 428 -1.15 24.32 -0.92
N ASN A 429 -2.42 24.69 -0.82
CA ASN A 429 -2.83 25.98 -0.30
C ASN A 429 -4.00 25.93 0.71
N ASN A 430 -4.60 24.78 0.95
CA ASN A 430 -5.70 24.61 1.90
C ASN A 430 -5.42 23.37 2.74
N ALA A 431 -4.68 23.58 3.78
CA ALA A 431 -3.99 22.57 4.57
C ALA A 431 -4.85 21.51 5.30
N ASP A 432 -6.16 21.56 5.21
CA ASP A 432 -7.01 20.81 6.12
C ASP A 432 -7.62 19.53 5.51
N VAL A 433 -7.46 19.33 4.19
CA VAL A 433 -7.99 18.13 3.51
C VAL A 433 -6.94 17.51 2.62
N ALA A 434 -6.63 16.23 2.83
CA ALA A 434 -5.76 15.48 1.93
C ALA A 434 -6.44 15.34 0.56
N ALA A 435 -5.67 15.52 -0.51
CA ALA A 435 -6.20 15.54 -1.87
C ALA A 435 -6.95 14.25 -2.22
N MET A 436 -6.46 13.08 -1.75
CA MET A 436 -7.11 11.80 -1.96
C MET A 436 -8.31 11.54 -1.06
N ASP A 437 -8.53 12.35 0.00
CA ASP A 437 -9.63 12.13 0.92
C ASP A 437 -10.99 12.18 0.22
N VAL A 438 -11.15 13.05 -0.79
CA VAL A 438 -12.39 13.08 -1.58
C VAL A 438 -12.65 11.74 -2.25
N TYR A 439 -11.63 11.10 -2.84
CA TYR A 439 -11.75 9.80 -3.49
C TYR A 439 -12.23 8.71 -2.53
N TYR A 440 -11.65 8.65 -1.33
CA TYR A 440 -11.99 7.64 -0.33
C TYR A 440 -13.31 7.91 0.42
N ASN A 441 -13.79 9.16 0.43
CA ASN A 441 -15.00 9.52 1.16
C ASN A 441 -16.26 9.61 0.27
N LEU A 442 -16.12 9.49 -1.04
CA LEU A 442 -17.26 9.25 -1.93
C LEU A 442 -17.64 7.77 -1.84
N ASN A 443 -18.92 7.46 -1.78
CA ASN A 443 -19.39 6.07 -1.82
C ASN A 443 -19.31 5.50 -3.26
N LEU A 444 -18.10 5.49 -3.86
CA LEU A 444 -17.89 5.08 -5.25
C LEU A 444 -18.34 3.66 -5.53
N ASN A 445 -18.16 2.75 -4.56
CA ASN A 445 -18.62 1.37 -4.66
C ASN A 445 -20.15 1.23 -4.86
N ASP A 446 -20.96 2.14 -4.32
CA ASP A 446 -22.40 2.16 -4.59
C ASP A 446 -22.67 2.45 -6.08
N TYR A 447 -21.98 3.42 -6.66
CA TYR A 447 -22.07 3.74 -8.09
C TYR A 447 -21.56 2.62 -8.97
N PHE A 448 -20.44 1.98 -8.62
CA PHE A 448 -19.91 0.82 -9.37
C PHE A 448 -20.90 -0.34 -9.37
N LYS A 449 -21.57 -0.58 -8.23
CA LYS A 449 -22.60 -1.58 -8.13
C LYS A 449 -23.82 -1.27 -9.02
N GLU A 450 -24.23 -0.03 -9.09
CA GLU A 450 -25.37 0.39 -9.93
C GLU A 450 -25.03 0.25 -11.42
N ILE A 451 -23.78 0.53 -11.84
CA ILE A 451 -23.30 0.24 -13.20
C ILE A 451 -23.29 -1.25 -13.45
N TRP A 452 -22.72 -2.03 -12.53
CA TRP A 452 -22.66 -3.49 -12.63
C TRP A 452 -24.03 -4.14 -12.79
N ASP A 453 -25.01 -3.67 -12.04
CA ASP A 453 -26.41 -4.14 -12.11
C ASP A 453 -27.20 -3.59 -13.31
N GLY A 454 -26.61 -2.66 -14.07
CA GLY A 454 -27.26 -1.98 -15.20
C GLY A 454 -28.42 -1.06 -14.80
N THR A 455 -28.40 -0.55 -13.55
CA THR A 455 -29.41 0.38 -13.03
C THR A 455 -29.03 1.83 -13.25
N MET A 456 -27.76 2.12 -13.47
CA MET A 456 -27.22 3.43 -13.83
C MET A 456 -26.22 3.27 -14.98
N THR A 457 -26.20 4.22 -15.90
CA THR A 457 -25.21 4.23 -16.99
C THR A 457 -23.91 4.90 -16.54
N PRO A 458 -22.75 4.61 -17.19
CA PRO A 458 -21.49 5.30 -16.95
C PRO A 458 -21.61 6.83 -16.94
N ALA A 459 -22.29 7.41 -17.93
CA ALA A 459 -22.50 8.86 -18.05
C ALA A 459 -23.33 9.46 -16.88
N GLU A 460 -24.37 8.74 -16.43
CA GLU A 460 -25.18 9.17 -15.28
C GLU A 460 -24.35 9.08 -13.99
N SER A 461 -23.56 8.01 -13.81
CA SER A 461 -22.70 7.81 -12.67
C SER A 461 -21.60 8.89 -12.63
N ARG A 462 -20.92 9.18 -13.75
CA ARG A 462 -19.94 10.27 -13.85
C ARG A 462 -20.52 11.58 -13.32
N THR A 463 -21.70 11.95 -13.80
CA THR A 463 -22.35 13.21 -13.40
C THR A 463 -22.65 13.23 -11.91
N ALA A 464 -23.19 12.14 -11.36
CA ALA A 464 -23.55 12.05 -9.95
C ALA A 464 -22.30 12.08 -9.05
N ILE A 465 -21.25 11.33 -9.40
CA ILE A 465 -19.98 11.32 -8.66
C ILE A 465 -19.31 12.69 -8.67
N ALA A 466 -19.30 13.39 -9.82
CA ALA A 466 -18.75 14.75 -9.92
C ALA A 466 -19.52 15.76 -9.03
N ASP A 467 -20.84 15.67 -8.98
CA ASP A 467 -21.69 16.52 -8.13
C ASP A 467 -21.42 16.22 -6.64
N ASP A 468 -21.31 14.95 -6.26
CA ASP A 468 -20.99 14.54 -4.89
C ASP A 468 -19.58 14.97 -4.48
N ALA A 469 -18.60 14.84 -5.37
CA ALA A 469 -17.22 15.30 -5.13
C ALA A 469 -17.17 16.81 -4.90
N ALA A 470 -17.85 17.59 -5.72
CA ALA A 470 -17.93 19.04 -5.57
C ALA A 470 -18.59 19.43 -4.24
N THR A 471 -19.65 18.73 -3.85
CA THR A 471 -20.34 18.94 -2.57
C THR A 471 -19.42 18.63 -1.39
N TRP A 472 -18.73 17.48 -1.43
CA TRP A 472 -17.82 17.06 -0.38
C TRP A 472 -16.66 18.06 -0.18
N LEU A 473 -16.07 18.52 -1.30
CA LEU A 473 -15.01 19.54 -1.26
C LEU A 473 -15.50 20.88 -0.70
N GLU A 474 -16.73 21.32 -1.05
CA GLU A 474 -17.31 22.55 -0.50
C GLU A 474 -17.53 22.44 1.02
N GLU A 475 -17.92 21.28 1.52
CA GLU A 475 -18.18 21.03 2.94
C GLU A 475 -16.90 20.87 3.78
N ASN A 476 -15.83 20.33 3.21
CA ASN A 476 -14.61 19.97 3.93
C ASN A 476 -13.43 20.95 3.72
N ASN A 477 -13.50 21.84 2.74
CA ASN A 477 -12.49 22.90 2.51
C ASN A 477 -12.80 24.21 3.26
N GLN A 478 -13.50 24.20 4.40
CA GLN A 478 -13.87 25.42 5.15
C GLN A 478 -12.87 25.79 6.25
#